data_595bf11e661304c75397c4ace78caff9
#
_entry.id   595bf11e661304c75397c4ace78caff9
#
_cell.length_a   1.000
_cell.length_b   1.000
_cell.length_c   1.000
_cell.angle_alpha   90.00
_cell.angle_beta   90.00
_cell.angle_gamma   90.00
#
_symmetry.space_group_name_H-M   'P 1'
#
loop_
_entity.id
_entity.type
_entity.pdbx_description
1 polymer ?
#
loop_
_entity_poly.entity_id
_entity_poly.type
_entity_poly.pdbx_seq_one_letter_code
_entity_poly.pdbx_strand_id
1 'polypeptide(L)'
;MAHNLSFLLESYREAIVQILGNRLKRIILYGSYARGDFRQDSDLDIMILTDIQPGETGSYSDRIYDVTYDFEVQYGMEINPSIQNIQTYEQWKSVYPFFMNIEKEGVAI
;
A
#
# COMPACT_ATOMS: atom_id res chain seq x y z
N MET A 1 18.48 9.08 -1.78
CA MET A 1 17.30 8.40 -2.28
C MET A 1 16.73 7.37 -1.29
N ALA A 2 17.53 6.41 -0.84
CA ALA A 2 17.06 5.35 0.05
C ALA A 2 16.48 5.89 1.37
N HIS A 3 17.15 6.84 2.03
CA HIS A 3 16.65 7.40 3.28
C HIS A 3 15.42 8.28 3.08
N ASN A 4 15.27 8.91 1.90
CA ASN A 4 14.04 9.65 1.56
C ASN A 4 12.87 8.68 1.39
N LEU A 5 13.13 7.53 0.79
CA LEU A 5 12.11 6.51 0.62
C LEU A 5 11.66 5.94 1.97
N SER A 6 12.60 5.66 2.86
CA SER A 6 12.26 5.17 4.20
C SER A 6 11.40 6.16 4.96
N PHE A 7 11.74 7.44 4.89
CA PHE A 7 10.97 8.48 5.54
C PHE A 7 9.57 8.61 4.93
N LEU A 8 9.47 8.54 3.59
CA LEU A 8 8.19 8.55 2.90
C LEU A 8 7.31 7.40 3.37
N LEU A 9 7.84 6.18 3.36
CA LEU A 9 7.07 4.99 3.72
C LEU A 9 6.60 5.04 5.16
N GLU A 10 7.45 5.48 6.08
CA GLU A 10 7.10 5.61 7.48
C GLU A 10 6.01 6.66 7.68
N SER A 11 6.14 7.82 7.04
CA SER A 11 5.16 8.90 7.12
C SER A 11 3.83 8.50 6.48
N TYR A 12 3.90 7.80 5.35
CA TYR A 12 2.71 7.31 4.65
C TYR A 12 1.96 6.30 5.53
N ARG A 13 2.69 5.37 6.14
CA ARG A 13 2.10 4.39 7.05
C ARG A 13 1.37 5.09 8.19
N GLU A 14 1.99 6.09 8.80
CA GLU A 14 1.35 6.85 9.87
C GLU A 14 0.07 7.53 9.41
N ALA A 15 0.07 8.11 8.21
CA ALA A 15 -1.12 8.75 7.66
C ALA A 15 -2.25 7.74 7.45
N ILE A 16 -1.92 6.53 6.97
CA ILE A 16 -2.91 5.47 6.78
C ILE A 16 -3.44 4.99 8.14
N VAL A 17 -2.58 4.88 9.14
CA VAL A 17 -3.00 4.53 10.51
C VAL A 17 -3.99 5.57 11.05
N GLN A 18 -3.77 6.86 10.78
CA GLN A 18 -4.70 7.89 11.21
C GLN A 18 -6.09 7.75 10.58
N ILE A 19 -6.14 7.24 9.36
CA ILE A 19 -7.42 7.05 8.66
C ILE A 19 -8.12 5.78 9.12
N LEU A 20 -7.40 4.66 9.19
CA LEU A 20 -7.98 3.35 9.41
C LEU A 20 -7.97 2.90 10.87
N GLY A 21 -7.04 3.41 11.67
CA GLY A 21 -6.89 2.99 13.06
C GLY A 21 -6.67 1.48 13.16
N ASN A 22 -7.40 0.84 14.06
CA ASN A 22 -7.27 -0.60 14.27
C ASN A 22 -7.91 -1.45 13.15
N ARG A 23 -8.51 -0.82 12.17
CA ARG A 23 -9.02 -1.53 10.98
C ARG A 23 -7.90 -1.81 9.98
N LEU A 24 -6.75 -1.16 10.11
CA LEU A 24 -5.58 -1.46 9.31
C LEU A 24 -4.94 -2.75 9.82
N LYS A 25 -4.72 -3.71 8.93
CA LYS A 25 -4.14 -5.00 9.29
C LYS A 25 -2.70 -5.16 8.81
N ARG A 26 -2.43 -4.80 7.56
CA ARG A 26 -1.06 -4.85 7.01
C ARG A 26 -0.91 -3.79 5.94
N ILE A 27 0.31 -3.29 5.79
CA ILE A 27 0.71 -2.49 4.62
C ILE A 27 1.92 -3.19 4.03
N ILE A 28 1.89 -3.44 2.73
CA ILE A 28 2.94 -4.19 2.04
C ILE A 28 3.42 -3.36 0.85
N LEU A 29 4.72 -3.10 0.82
CA LEU A 29 5.38 -2.56 -0.38
C LEU A 29 5.67 -3.74 -1.30
N TYR A 30 5.26 -3.62 -2.57
CA TYR A 30 5.52 -4.66 -3.56
C TYR A 30 5.96 -4.01 -4.87
N GLY A 31 6.14 -4.82 -5.90
CA GLY A 31 6.57 -4.31 -7.19
C GLY A 31 8.06 -4.00 -7.23
N SER A 32 8.45 -3.12 -8.15
CA SER A 32 9.87 -2.88 -8.45
C SER A 32 10.66 -2.33 -7.27
N TYR A 33 10.06 -1.50 -6.42
CA TYR A 33 10.75 -0.98 -5.24
C TYR A 33 11.03 -2.07 -4.20
N ALA A 34 10.12 -3.03 -4.07
CA ALA A 34 10.34 -4.16 -3.16
C ALA A 34 11.39 -5.11 -3.71
N ARG A 35 11.40 -5.35 -5.03
CA ARG A 35 12.37 -6.23 -5.67
C ARG A 35 13.77 -5.61 -5.81
N GLY A 36 13.86 -4.28 -5.77
CA GLY A 36 15.12 -3.57 -5.95
C GLY A 36 15.48 -3.29 -7.41
N ASP A 37 14.59 -3.57 -8.35
CA ASP A 37 14.81 -3.32 -9.78
C ASP A 37 14.09 -2.07 -10.29
N PHE A 38 13.76 -1.15 -9.39
CA PHE A 38 13.05 0.08 -9.74
C PHE A 38 13.90 0.99 -10.62
N ARG A 39 13.20 1.80 -11.40
CA ARG A 39 13.78 2.85 -12.24
C ARG A 39 13.31 4.21 -11.75
N GLN A 40 13.87 5.28 -12.34
CA GLN A 40 13.55 6.64 -11.96
C GLN A 40 12.05 6.95 -12.08
N ASP A 41 11.36 6.34 -13.04
CA ASP A 41 9.94 6.54 -13.31
C ASP A 41 9.05 5.44 -12.74
N SER A 42 9.59 4.57 -11.89
CA SER A 42 8.81 3.49 -11.27
C SER A 42 7.82 4.05 -10.26
N ASP A 43 6.64 3.45 -10.23
CA ASP A 43 5.62 3.76 -9.23
C ASP A 43 5.91 3.03 -7.93
N LEU A 44 5.43 3.60 -6.84
CA LEU A 44 5.51 2.96 -5.53
C LEU A 44 4.22 2.18 -5.31
N ASP A 45 4.30 0.85 -5.36
CA ASP A 45 3.14 -0.04 -5.25
C ASP A 45 2.93 -0.46 -3.81
N ILE A 46 1.76 -0.13 -3.25
CA ILE A 46 1.47 -0.37 -1.85
C ILE A 46 0.13 -1.08 -1.72
N MET A 47 0.12 -2.23 -1.03
CA MET A 47 -1.10 -2.95 -0.68
C MET A 47 -1.51 -2.58 0.73
N ILE A 48 -2.75 -2.15 0.91
CA ILE A 48 -3.32 -1.80 2.21
C ILE A 48 -4.39 -2.84 2.54
N LEU A 49 -4.12 -3.67 3.54
CA LEU A 49 -5.04 -4.73 3.94
C LEU A 49 -5.83 -4.28 5.16
N THR A 50 -7.14 -4.34 5.06
CA THR A 50 -8.07 -3.89 6.10
C THR A 50 -9.08 -4.98 6.42
N ASP A 51 -9.79 -4.83 7.55
CA ASP A 51 -10.92 -5.67 7.87
C ASP A 51 -12.27 -5.07 7.44
N ILE A 52 -12.22 -3.99 6.65
CA ILE A 52 -13.42 -3.35 6.13
C ILE A 52 -14.03 -4.21 5.03
N GLN A 53 -15.34 -4.42 5.08
CA GLN A 53 -16.03 -5.20 4.05
C GLN A 53 -15.95 -4.48 2.70
N PRO A 54 -15.82 -5.25 1.60
CA PRO A 54 -15.60 -4.64 0.27
C PRO A 54 -16.64 -3.58 -0.13
N GLY A 55 -17.88 -3.73 0.30
CA GLY A 55 -18.93 -2.77 -0.04
C GLY A 55 -18.96 -1.52 0.85
N GLU A 56 -18.09 -1.44 1.85
CA GLU A 56 -18.12 -0.38 2.86
C GLU A 56 -16.86 0.48 2.87
N THR A 57 -16.06 0.43 1.81
CA THR A 57 -14.76 1.12 1.77
C THR A 57 -14.86 2.60 1.35
N GLY A 58 -16.01 3.07 0.85
CA GLY A 58 -16.14 4.34 0.14
C GLY A 58 -15.44 5.54 0.78
N SER A 59 -15.85 5.92 2.01
CA SER A 59 -15.27 7.09 2.67
C SER A 59 -13.81 6.88 3.04
N TYR A 60 -13.43 5.67 3.41
CA TYR A 60 -12.04 5.35 3.73
C TYR A 60 -11.16 5.44 2.48
N SER A 61 -11.64 4.91 1.35
CA SER A 61 -10.92 4.98 0.08
C SER A 61 -10.66 6.42 -0.32
N ASP A 62 -11.68 7.27 -0.24
CA ASP A 62 -11.55 8.68 -0.61
C ASP A 62 -10.48 9.37 0.22
N ARG A 63 -10.47 9.13 1.54
CA ARG A 63 -9.46 9.71 2.42
C ARG A 63 -8.06 9.19 2.12
N ILE A 64 -7.94 7.91 1.81
CA ILE A 64 -6.65 7.29 1.45
C ILE A 64 -6.13 7.89 0.15
N TYR A 65 -6.99 8.03 -0.87
CA TYR A 65 -6.56 8.62 -2.14
C TYR A 65 -6.19 10.09 -1.98
N ASP A 66 -6.91 10.86 -1.16
CA ASP A 66 -6.56 12.25 -0.88
C ASP A 66 -5.18 12.38 -0.25
N VAL A 67 -4.91 11.58 0.77
CA VAL A 67 -3.61 11.56 1.44
C VAL A 67 -2.51 11.10 0.48
N THR A 68 -2.81 10.09 -0.33
CA THR A 68 -1.85 9.58 -1.31
C THR A 68 -1.46 10.68 -2.30
N TYR A 69 -2.43 11.43 -2.78
CA TYR A 69 -2.16 12.55 -3.69
C TYR A 69 -1.23 13.58 -3.04
N ASP A 70 -1.47 13.91 -1.76
CA ASP A 70 -0.61 14.86 -1.04
C ASP A 70 0.84 14.37 -0.99
N PHE A 71 1.03 13.08 -0.74
CA PHE A 71 2.37 12.48 -0.74
C PHE A 71 3.00 12.50 -2.13
N GLU A 72 2.21 12.22 -3.17
CA GLU A 72 2.72 12.28 -4.55
C GLU A 72 3.24 13.67 -4.88
N VAL A 73 2.48 14.70 -4.51
CA VAL A 73 2.88 16.10 -4.76
C VAL A 73 4.13 16.45 -3.96
N GLN A 74 4.16 16.07 -2.70
CA GLN A 74 5.28 16.41 -1.81
C GLN A 74 6.59 15.75 -2.24
N TYR A 75 6.53 14.48 -2.65
CA TYR A 75 7.72 13.71 -2.94
C TYR A 75 8.03 13.57 -4.43
N GLY A 76 7.14 14.05 -5.29
CA GLY A 76 7.36 13.98 -6.75
C GLY A 76 7.40 12.56 -7.30
N MET A 77 6.57 11.67 -6.78
CA MET A 77 6.60 10.26 -7.10
C MET A 77 5.17 9.72 -7.16
N GLU A 78 4.89 8.85 -8.14
CA GLU A 78 3.59 8.19 -8.21
C GLU A 78 3.48 7.08 -7.17
N ILE A 79 2.34 7.03 -6.51
CA ILE A 79 2.03 6.01 -5.50
C ILE A 79 0.72 5.33 -5.89
N ASN A 80 0.75 4.00 -6.00
CA ASN A 80 -0.41 3.20 -6.36
C ASN A 80 -0.89 2.40 -5.14
N PRO A 81 -1.85 2.90 -4.36
CA PRO A 81 -2.39 2.12 -3.26
C PRO A 81 -3.46 1.17 -3.78
N SER A 82 -3.41 -0.07 -3.32
CA SER A 82 -4.46 -1.07 -3.53
C SER A 82 -5.06 -1.41 -2.17
N ILE A 83 -6.34 -1.16 -2.00
CA ILE A 83 -7.03 -1.41 -0.75
C ILE A 83 -7.78 -2.73 -0.90
N GLN A 84 -7.51 -3.67 0.00
CA GLN A 84 -8.07 -5.01 -0.08
C GLN A 84 -8.51 -5.49 1.31
N ASN A 85 -9.60 -6.25 1.34
CA ASN A 85 -10.05 -6.91 2.55
C ASN A 85 -9.07 -8.03 2.92
N ILE A 86 -8.65 -8.08 4.19
CA ILE A 86 -7.66 -9.05 4.65
C ILE A 86 -8.14 -10.50 4.52
N GLN A 87 -9.41 -10.76 4.76
CA GLN A 87 -9.94 -12.12 4.66
C GLN A 87 -9.93 -12.60 3.22
N THR A 88 -10.31 -11.73 2.28
CA THR A 88 -10.24 -12.05 0.84
C THR A 88 -8.80 -12.32 0.42
N TYR A 89 -7.87 -11.48 0.87
CA TYR A 89 -6.46 -11.64 0.56
C TYR A 89 -5.94 -13.00 1.09
N GLU A 90 -6.21 -13.30 2.35
CA GLU A 90 -5.76 -14.54 2.99
C GLU A 90 -6.35 -15.77 2.30
N GLN A 91 -7.61 -15.68 1.86
CA GLN A 91 -8.29 -16.78 1.18
C GLN A 91 -7.65 -17.10 -0.18
N TRP A 92 -7.22 -16.07 -0.93
CA TRP A 92 -6.79 -16.24 -2.31
C TRP A 92 -5.29 -16.08 -2.53
N LYS A 93 -4.52 -15.77 -1.51
CA LYS A 93 -3.08 -15.46 -1.65
C LYS A 93 -2.23 -16.62 -2.17
N SER A 94 -2.71 -17.86 -2.05
CA SER A 94 -1.98 -19.02 -2.56
C SER A 94 -2.48 -19.47 -3.94
N VAL A 95 -3.48 -18.78 -4.51
CA VAL A 95 -4.13 -19.16 -5.76
C VAL A 95 -4.13 -18.03 -6.77
N TYR A 96 -4.43 -16.83 -6.34
CA TYR A 96 -4.55 -15.67 -7.23
C TYR A 96 -3.16 -15.09 -7.53
N PRO A 97 -2.72 -15.10 -8.81
CA PRO A 97 -1.34 -14.74 -9.15
C PRO A 97 -0.87 -13.38 -8.61
N PHE A 98 -1.74 -12.36 -8.64
CA PHE A 98 -1.39 -11.05 -8.12
C PHE A 98 -1.04 -11.11 -6.63
N PHE A 99 -1.87 -11.79 -5.84
CA PHE A 99 -1.62 -11.94 -4.40
C PHE A 99 -0.44 -12.85 -4.11
N MET A 100 -0.25 -13.88 -4.94
CA MET A 100 0.92 -14.77 -4.82
C MET A 100 2.22 -13.98 -4.97
N ASN A 101 2.27 -13.08 -5.94
CA ASN A 101 3.45 -12.24 -6.17
C ASN A 101 3.70 -11.30 -5.00
N ILE A 102 2.64 -10.72 -4.42
CA ILE A 102 2.77 -9.84 -3.27
C ILE A 102 3.33 -10.60 -2.06
N GLU A 103 2.84 -11.83 -1.80
CA GLU A 103 3.36 -12.65 -0.70
C GLU A 103 4.83 -13.02 -0.92
N LYS A 104 5.22 -13.26 -2.17
CA LYS A 104 6.57 -13.70 -2.50
C LYS A 104 7.59 -12.58 -2.39
N GLU A 105 7.27 -11.40 -2.91
CA GLU A 105 8.23 -10.30 -3.05
C GLU A 105 7.95 -9.10 -2.14
N GLY A 106 6.79 -9.06 -1.50
CA GLY A 106 6.38 -7.91 -0.72
C GLY A 106 7.17 -7.74 0.57
N VAL A 107 7.27 -6.50 1.01
CA VAL A 107 7.95 -6.12 2.24
C VAL A 107 6.93 -5.38 3.12
N ALA A 108 6.73 -5.85 4.34
CA ALA A 108 5.85 -5.16 5.29
C ALA A 108 6.46 -3.83 5.71
N ILE A 109 5.62 -2.81 5.77
CA ILE A 109 6.06 -1.48 6.20
C ILE A 109 5.25 -0.97 7.37
#